data_0215da52482d1311748dbe315ddd42c5
#
_entry.id   0215da52482d1311748dbe315ddd42c5
#
_cell.length_a   1.000
_cell.length_b   1.000
_cell.length_c   1.000
_cell.angle_alpha   90.00
_cell.angle_beta   90.00
_cell.angle_gamma   90.00
#
_symmetry.space_group_name_H-M   'P 1'
#
loop_
_entity.id
_entity.type
_entity.pdbx_description
1 polymer ?
#
loop_
_entity_poly.entity_id
_entity_poly.type
_entity_poly.pdbx_seq_one_letter_code
_entity_poly.pdbx_strand_id
1 'polypeptide(L)'
;VIPNEEGFALFTVPEVRHRQDLTHSVYIRNMYLTYPKDSLVYTANFLGKKPSLLVDYTSNSVRFEYGLAFFDLDGDDIRFQYRLNKGVWSDYTTVRIKEYSNLSEGDYTFEVKVIYPDGTTSSDELSFRILPPWYRSVAAYVCYIILAFLGLWYIYRWDDIRVKRKKEQAVVELSLI
;
A
#
# COMPACT_ATOMS: atom_id res chain seq x y z
N VAL A 1 27.27 -1.88 -39.81
CA VAL A 1 27.96 -2.26 -41.10
C VAL A 1 28.02 -3.78 -41.11
N ILE A 2 27.41 -4.39 -42.12
CA ILE A 2 27.45 -5.85 -42.31
C ILE A 2 28.25 -6.12 -43.56
N PRO A 3 29.33 -6.89 -43.48
CA PRO A 3 30.11 -7.25 -44.68
C PRO A 3 29.31 -8.23 -45.55
N ASN A 4 29.35 -8.02 -46.80
CA ASN A 4 28.77 -8.89 -47.84
C ASN A 4 29.81 -9.07 -48.97
N GLU A 5 29.60 -10.04 -49.86
CA GLU A 5 30.56 -10.41 -50.93
C GLU A 5 30.77 -9.29 -51.94
N GLU A 6 29.89 -8.28 -52.04
CA GLU A 6 29.98 -7.14 -52.96
C GLU A 6 30.43 -5.81 -52.31
N GLY A 7 30.73 -5.83 -50.98
CA GLY A 7 31.16 -4.64 -50.26
C GLY A 7 30.46 -4.41 -48.93
N PHE A 8 30.25 -3.18 -48.53
CA PHE A 8 29.60 -2.81 -47.25
C PHE A 8 28.23 -2.23 -47.54
N ALA A 9 27.20 -2.82 -46.93
CA ALA A 9 25.85 -2.25 -46.89
C ALA A 9 25.71 -1.32 -45.68
N LEU A 10 25.39 -0.05 -45.89
CA LEU A 10 25.00 0.89 -44.87
C LEU A 10 23.50 0.78 -44.66
N PHE A 11 23.11 0.17 -43.53
CA PHE A 11 21.71 0.24 -43.10
C PHE A 11 21.50 1.53 -42.34
N THR A 12 20.75 2.46 -42.93
CA THR A 12 20.18 3.57 -42.16
C THR A 12 19.01 3.00 -41.36
N VAL A 13 19.21 2.80 -40.08
CA VAL A 13 18.11 2.47 -39.18
C VAL A 13 17.15 3.65 -39.23
N PRO A 14 15.88 3.48 -39.65
CA PRO A 14 14.93 4.59 -39.61
C PRO A 14 14.86 5.08 -38.17
N GLU A 15 15.11 6.36 -37.99
CA GLU A 15 15.07 7.05 -36.71
C GLU A 15 13.66 6.82 -36.11
N VAL A 16 13.58 5.97 -35.14
CA VAL A 16 12.32 5.68 -34.45
C VAL A 16 11.98 6.94 -33.68
N ARG A 17 11.16 7.81 -34.26
CA ARG A 17 10.69 9.07 -33.63
C ARG A 17 10.03 8.89 -32.28
N HIS A 18 9.78 7.67 -31.86
CA HIS A 18 9.22 7.32 -30.56
C HIS A 18 10.25 7.26 -29.41
N ARG A 19 11.54 7.41 -29.70
CA ARG A 19 12.60 7.32 -28.69
C ARG A 19 12.77 8.58 -27.84
N GLN A 20 12.33 9.72 -28.33
CA GLN A 20 12.54 11.01 -27.64
C GLN A 20 11.62 11.19 -26.42
N ASP A 21 10.41 10.63 -26.44
CA ASP A 21 9.45 10.78 -25.33
C ASP A 21 9.74 9.87 -24.13
N LEU A 22 10.53 8.81 -24.30
CA LEU A 22 10.87 7.85 -23.25
C LEU A 22 12.15 8.19 -22.49
N THR A 23 13.02 9.03 -23.05
CA THR A 23 14.34 9.35 -22.47
C THR A 23 14.27 10.12 -21.16
N HIS A 24 13.17 10.81 -20.90
CA HIS A 24 12.96 11.63 -19.71
C HIS A 24 11.77 11.15 -18.86
N SER A 25 11.56 9.85 -18.77
CA SER A 25 10.43 9.30 -18.00
C SER A 25 10.90 8.61 -16.74
N VAL A 26 10.37 9.05 -15.58
CA VAL A 26 10.45 8.30 -14.34
C VAL A 26 9.31 7.31 -14.27
N TYR A 27 9.54 6.15 -13.67
CA TYR A 27 8.51 5.16 -13.41
C TYR A 27 8.73 4.41 -12.10
N ILE A 28 7.66 4.00 -11.48
CA ILE A 28 7.67 3.12 -10.33
C ILE A 28 7.88 1.71 -10.86
N ARG A 29 9.08 1.16 -10.60
CA ARG A 29 9.50 -0.15 -11.13
C ARG A 29 8.78 -1.28 -10.45
N ASN A 30 8.87 -1.31 -9.11
CA ASN A 30 8.33 -2.39 -8.30
C ASN A 30 7.68 -1.84 -7.03
N MET A 31 6.70 -2.58 -6.53
CA MET A 31 6.16 -2.42 -5.17
C MET A 31 6.24 -3.77 -4.47
N TYR A 32 6.83 -3.77 -3.29
CA TYR A 32 6.97 -4.93 -2.41
C TYR A 32 6.18 -4.70 -1.12
N LEU A 33 5.67 -5.79 -0.57
CA LEU A 33 5.27 -5.85 0.84
C LEU A 33 6.49 -6.34 1.62
N THR A 34 6.89 -5.63 2.69
CA THR A 34 8.10 -5.95 3.43
C THR A 34 7.84 -6.77 4.69
N TYR A 35 6.58 -6.91 5.09
CA TYR A 35 6.16 -7.71 6.24
C TYR A 35 4.92 -8.55 5.87
N PRO A 36 4.78 -9.80 6.35
CA PRO A 36 5.72 -10.60 7.18
C PRO A 36 6.91 -11.15 6.39
N LYS A 37 6.86 -11.10 5.07
CA LYS A 37 7.93 -11.55 4.17
C LYS A 37 7.95 -10.64 2.94
N ASP A 38 9.14 -10.33 2.46
CA ASP A 38 9.31 -9.62 1.19
C ASP A 38 8.59 -10.34 0.07
N SER A 39 7.58 -9.67 -0.50
CA SER A 39 6.82 -10.18 -1.63
C SER A 39 6.57 -9.10 -2.66
N LEU A 40 6.82 -9.42 -3.92
CA LEU A 40 6.57 -8.54 -5.05
C LEU A 40 5.07 -8.54 -5.37
N VAL A 41 4.44 -7.36 -5.36
CA VAL A 41 3.01 -7.19 -5.65
C VAL A 41 2.78 -6.49 -6.98
N TYR A 42 3.70 -5.63 -7.36
CA TYR A 42 3.61 -4.88 -8.61
C TYR A 42 4.96 -4.78 -9.29
N THR A 43 4.95 -4.97 -10.59
CA THR A 43 6.06 -4.66 -11.50
C THR A 43 5.53 -3.81 -12.64
N ALA A 44 6.30 -2.79 -13.02
CA ALA A 44 5.93 -1.89 -14.10
C ALA A 44 5.66 -2.64 -15.40
N ASN A 45 4.49 -2.38 -15.97
CA ASN A 45 4.15 -2.84 -17.31
C ASN A 45 3.94 -1.60 -18.19
N PHE A 46 4.85 -1.39 -19.13
CA PHE A 46 4.84 -0.21 -20.02
C PHE A 46 3.69 -0.23 -21.03
N LEU A 47 3.02 -1.37 -21.21
CA LEU A 47 1.97 -1.59 -22.21
C LEU A 47 0.55 -1.57 -21.63
N GLY A 48 0.41 -1.51 -20.30
CA GLY A 48 -0.87 -1.70 -19.65
C GLY A 48 -1.26 -0.60 -18.67
N LYS A 49 -2.56 -0.56 -18.37
CA LYS A 49 -3.09 0.27 -17.27
C LYS A 49 -2.59 -0.26 -15.93
N LYS A 50 -2.18 0.63 -15.04
CA LYS A 50 -1.79 0.25 -13.67
C LYS A 50 -2.97 -0.42 -12.95
N PRO A 51 -2.76 -1.58 -12.34
CA PRO A 51 -3.81 -2.27 -11.61
C PRO A 51 -4.19 -1.54 -10.33
N SER A 52 -5.41 -1.72 -9.87
CA SER A 52 -5.79 -1.36 -8.51
C SER A 52 -5.25 -2.43 -7.56
N LEU A 53 -4.31 -2.06 -6.69
CA LEU A 53 -3.64 -2.97 -5.77
C LEU A 53 -4.38 -2.99 -4.43
N LEU A 54 -4.72 -4.19 -3.97
CA LEU A 54 -5.30 -4.43 -2.65
C LEU A 54 -4.25 -5.09 -1.76
N VAL A 55 -4.05 -4.54 -0.58
CA VAL A 55 -3.06 -4.97 0.41
C VAL A 55 -3.77 -5.32 1.70
N ASP A 56 -3.50 -6.50 2.24
CA ASP A 56 -4.03 -6.89 3.55
C ASP A 56 -3.43 -6.05 4.67
N TYR A 57 -4.23 -5.75 5.70
CA TYR A 57 -3.77 -4.99 6.85
C TYR A 57 -2.56 -5.61 7.56
N THR A 58 -2.44 -6.92 7.54
CA THR A 58 -1.31 -7.65 8.12
C THR A 58 0.02 -7.40 7.40
N SER A 59 -0.04 -6.89 6.17
CA SER A 59 1.12 -6.62 5.30
C SER A 59 1.24 -5.13 4.98
N ASN A 60 0.94 -4.26 5.95
CA ASN A 60 0.81 -2.81 5.80
C ASN A 60 2.15 -2.04 5.71
N SER A 61 3.23 -2.74 5.44
CA SER A 61 4.55 -2.14 5.20
C SER A 61 4.95 -2.37 3.75
N VAL A 62 5.20 -1.27 3.03
CA VAL A 62 5.40 -1.27 1.58
C VAL A 62 6.71 -0.61 1.20
N ARG A 63 7.39 -1.15 0.20
CA ARG A 63 8.61 -0.60 -0.37
C ARG A 63 8.42 -0.36 -1.85
N PHE A 64 8.71 0.84 -2.29
CA PHE A 64 8.68 1.26 -3.69
C PHE A 64 10.10 1.34 -4.22
N GLU A 65 10.31 0.78 -5.40
CA GLU A 65 11.51 0.97 -6.21
C GLU A 65 11.12 1.74 -7.46
N TYR A 66 11.84 2.80 -7.73
CA TYR A 66 11.59 3.66 -8.89
C TYR A 66 12.88 3.99 -9.61
N GLY A 67 12.76 4.40 -10.85
CA GLY A 67 13.93 4.68 -11.68
C GLY A 67 13.54 5.34 -12.98
N LEU A 68 14.52 5.52 -13.84
CA LEU A 68 14.34 6.08 -15.17
C LEU A 68 14.07 4.97 -16.19
N ALA A 69 13.36 5.31 -17.25
CA ALA A 69 13.09 4.40 -18.36
C ALA A 69 14.37 4.02 -19.15
N PHE A 70 15.36 4.90 -19.16
CA PHE A 70 16.64 4.68 -19.83
C PHE A 70 17.81 4.93 -18.89
N PHE A 71 18.91 4.21 -19.13
CA PHE A 71 20.19 4.50 -18.51
C PHE A 71 20.76 5.76 -19.18
N ASP A 72 20.67 6.87 -18.49
CA ASP A 72 21.46 8.05 -18.81
C ASP A 72 22.85 7.84 -18.22
N LEU A 73 23.87 7.89 -19.07
CA LEU A 73 25.24 7.58 -18.66
C LEU A 73 25.84 8.66 -17.75
N ASP A 74 25.18 9.83 -17.64
CA ASP A 74 25.62 10.96 -16.81
C ASP A 74 24.77 11.14 -15.53
N GLY A 75 24.35 10.05 -14.94
CA GLY A 75 23.33 9.97 -13.87
C GLY A 75 23.61 10.61 -12.52
N ASP A 76 24.71 11.32 -12.32
CA ASP A 76 25.11 11.83 -10.99
C ASP A 76 24.30 13.07 -10.53
N ASP A 77 23.64 13.79 -11.43
CA ASP A 77 22.87 14.99 -11.11
C ASP A 77 21.36 14.81 -11.07
N ILE A 78 20.88 13.59 -11.27
CA ILE A 78 19.45 13.31 -11.30
C ILE A 78 18.91 13.20 -9.89
N ARG A 79 17.90 14.02 -9.57
CA ARG A 79 17.29 14.07 -8.25
C ARG A 79 15.83 13.67 -8.30
N PHE A 80 15.43 12.90 -7.30
CA PHE A 80 14.06 12.46 -7.13
C PHE A 80 13.42 13.18 -5.94
N GLN A 81 12.13 13.39 -6.03
CA GLN A 81 11.24 13.72 -4.93
C GLN A 81 10.08 12.74 -4.93
N TYR A 82 9.59 12.40 -3.78
CA TYR A 82 8.42 11.53 -3.63
C TYR A 82 7.45 12.11 -2.62
N ARG A 83 6.20 11.68 -2.71
CA ARG A 83 5.16 12.00 -1.73
C ARG A 83 4.13 10.88 -1.65
N LEU A 84 3.36 10.87 -0.56
CA LEU A 84 2.24 9.97 -0.34
C LEU A 84 0.96 10.82 -0.15
N ASN A 85 -0.15 10.40 -0.79
CA ASN A 85 -1.47 11.05 -0.68
C ASN A 85 -1.47 12.56 -0.95
N LYS A 86 -0.75 13.01 -1.97
CA LYS A 86 -0.63 14.44 -2.33
C LYS A 86 -0.12 15.34 -1.19
N GLY A 87 0.57 14.73 -0.21
CA GLY A 87 1.25 15.47 0.85
C GLY A 87 2.39 16.34 0.33
N VAL A 88 3.20 16.85 1.26
CA VAL A 88 4.38 17.65 0.92
C VAL A 88 5.41 16.75 0.21
N TRP A 89 6.05 17.29 -0.82
CA TRP A 89 7.16 16.63 -1.47
C TRP A 89 8.35 16.45 -0.51
N SER A 90 9.00 15.31 -0.60
CA SER A 90 10.25 15.08 0.14
C SER A 90 11.35 16.04 -0.28
N ASP A 91 12.41 16.09 0.51
CA ASP A 91 13.68 16.66 0.05
C ASP A 91 14.21 15.91 -1.17
N TYR A 92 15.11 16.56 -1.90
CA TYR A 92 15.79 15.95 -3.03
C TYR A 92 16.65 14.78 -2.60
N THR A 93 16.54 13.66 -3.32
CA THR A 93 17.30 12.45 -3.05
C THR A 93 17.79 11.79 -4.34
N THR A 94 18.91 11.10 -4.26
CA THR A 94 19.41 10.22 -5.33
C THR A 94 19.03 8.76 -5.08
N VAL A 95 18.47 8.45 -3.88
CA VAL A 95 18.04 7.11 -3.50
C VAL A 95 16.79 6.75 -4.32
N ARG A 96 16.78 5.56 -4.89
CA ARG A 96 15.73 5.05 -5.78
C ARG A 96 14.77 4.07 -5.09
N ILE A 97 14.79 4.05 -3.77
CA ILE A 97 13.98 3.18 -2.94
C ILE A 97 13.35 4.01 -1.83
N LYS A 98 12.06 3.80 -1.58
CA LYS A 98 11.36 4.37 -0.43
C LYS A 98 10.49 3.33 0.24
N GLU A 99 10.62 3.23 1.55
CA GLU A 99 9.83 2.35 2.39
C GLU A 99 8.90 3.15 3.30
N TYR A 100 7.68 2.65 3.47
CA TYR A 100 6.69 3.11 4.44
C TYR A 100 6.27 1.91 5.27
N SER A 101 6.38 2.03 6.59
CA SER A 101 6.05 0.98 7.53
C SER A 101 4.79 1.32 8.32
N ASN A 102 4.01 0.30 8.64
CA ASN A 102 2.84 0.41 9.50
C ASN A 102 1.81 1.45 9.04
N LEU A 103 1.46 1.42 7.76
CA LEU A 103 0.41 2.25 7.21
C LEU A 103 -0.97 1.81 7.76
N SER A 104 -1.83 2.77 8.04
CA SER A 104 -3.22 2.51 8.44
C SER A 104 -4.06 1.98 7.27
N GLU A 105 -5.24 1.46 7.55
CA GLU A 105 -6.20 1.16 6.48
C GLU A 105 -6.63 2.41 5.72
N GLY A 106 -6.81 2.29 4.40
CA GLY A 106 -7.24 3.39 3.55
C GLY A 106 -6.67 3.36 2.14
N ASP A 107 -7.01 4.38 1.37
CA ASP A 107 -6.50 4.59 0.02
C ASP A 107 -5.23 5.40 0.04
N TYR A 108 -4.25 4.94 -0.72
CA TYR A 108 -2.94 5.57 -0.85
C TYR A 108 -2.58 5.77 -2.31
N THR A 109 -1.92 6.89 -2.59
CA THR A 109 -1.29 7.16 -3.88
C THR A 109 0.14 7.59 -3.61
N PHE A 110 1.08 6.75 -4.03
CA PHE A 110 2.50 7.08 -4.02
C PHE A 110 2.86 7.78 -5.34
N GLU A 111 3.47 8.95 -5.24
CA GLU A 111 3.92 9.74 -6.37
C GLU A 111 5.43 9.94 -6.29
N VAL A 112 6.10 9.80 -7.41
CA VAL A 112 7.52 10.10 -7.56
C VAL A 112 7.72 11.08 -8.72
N LYS A 113 8.61 12.03 -8.53
CA LYS A 113 8.99 13.02 -9.54
C LYS A 113 10.50 13.03 -9.69
N VAL A 114 10.97 13.08 -10.90
CA VAL A 114 12.37 13.31 -11.24
C VAL A 114 12.55 14.74 -11.73
N ILE A 115 13.69 15.31 -11.40
CA ILE A 115 14.11 16.62 -11.87
C ILE A 115 15.45 16.44 -12.53
N TYR A 116 15.52 16.78 -13.81
CA TYR A 116 16.72 16.70 -14.62
C TYR A 116 17.53 17.98 -14.52
N PRO A 117 18.85 17.93 -14.83
CA PRO A 117 19.72 19.11 -14.81
C PRO A 117 19.29 20.24 -15.78
N ASP A 118 18.59 19.90 -16.85
CA ASP A 118 18.01 20.83 -17.80
C ASP A 118 16.73 21.53 -17.31
N GLY A 119 16.27 21.19 -16.08
CA GLY A 119 15.04 21.70 -15.49
C GLY A 119 13.78 20.97 -15.94
N THR A 120 13.87 19.99 -16.82
CA THR A 120 12.72 19.17 -17.18
C THR A 120 12.30 18.27 -16.01
N THR A 121 11.02 17.95 -15.92
CA THR A 121 10.48 17.08 -14.88
C THR A 121 9.59 16.01 -15.45
N SER A 122 9.64 14.83 -14.87
CA SER A 122 8.70 13.75 -15.15
C SER A 122 8.16 13.20 -13.84
N SER A 123 6.95 12.71 -13.84
CA SER A 123 6.33 12.12 -12.64
C SER A 123 5.58 10.85 -12.96
N ASP A 124 5.48 9.97 -11.97
CA ASP A 124 4.72 8.74 -12.04
C ASP A 124 4.00 8.50 -10.72
N GLU A 125 2.84 7.83 -10.77
CA GLU A 125 2.02 7.54 -9.60
C GLU A 125 1.54 6.09 -9.58
N LEU A 126 1.37 5.55 -8.38
CA LEU A 126 0.81 4.21 -8.15
C LEU A 126 -0.17 4.27 -6.98
N SER A 127 -1.42 3.88 -7.24
CA SER A 127 -2.47 3.82 -6.22
C SER A 127 -2.63 2.41 -5.69
N PHE A 128 -2.82 2.30 -4.37
CA PHE A 128 -3.07 1.05 -3.66
C PHE A 128 -4.00 1.29 -2.48
N ARG A 129 -4.69 0.25 -2.03
CA ARG A 129 -5.58 0.29 -0.88
C ARG A 129 -5.18 -0.74 0.15
N ILE A 130 -5.06 -0.31 1.41
CA ILE A 130 -4.89 -1.21 2.56
C ILE A 130 -6.27 -1.51 3.12
N LEU A 131 -6.61 -2.79 3.17
CA LEU A 131 -7.89 -3.27 3.66
C LEU A 131 -7.99 -3.11 5.20
N PRO A 132 -9.19 -2.84 5.74
CA PRO A 132 -9.35 -2.80 7.18
C PRO A 132 -9.13 -4.18 7.80
N PRO A 133 -8.62 -4.25 9.05
CA PRO A 133 -8.48 -5.51 9.76
C PRO A 133 -9.84 -6.14 10.06
N TRP A 134 -9.90 -7.48 10.13
CA TRP A 134 -11.13 -8.25 10.30
C TRP A 134 -11.97 -7.81 11.52
N TYR A 135 -11.32 -7.38 12.60
CA TYR A 135 -11.98 -6.94 13.84
C TYR A 135 -12.65 -5.56 13.73
N ARG A 136 -12.40 -4.82 12.66
CA ARG A 136 -13.07 -3.56 12.31
C ARG A 136 -14.08 -3.72 11.17
N SER A 137 -14.40 -4.95 10.80
CA SER A 137 -15.44 -5.24 9.81
C SER A 137 -16.84 -5.02 10.39
N VAL A 138 -17.83 -4.78 9.54
CA VAL A 138 -19.23 -4.66 9.96
C VAL A 138 -19.69 -5.91 10.71
N ALA A 139 -19.26 -7.09 10.25
CA ALA A 139 -19.58 -8.36 10.91
C ALA A 139 -19.04 -8.43 12.36
N ALA A 140 -17.81 -7.94 12.59
CA ALA A 140 -17.24 -7.89 13.92
C ALA A 140 -18.02 -6.97 14.85
N TYR A 141 -18.46 -5.79 14.39
CA TYR A 141 -19.29 -4.89 15.18
C TYR A 141 -20.63 -5.50 15.55
N VAL A 142 -21.29 -6.22 14.63
CA VAL A 142 -22.52 -6.97 14.93
C VAL A 142 -22.28 -8.00 16.01
N CYS A 143 -21.18 -8.78 15.91
CA CYS A 143 -20.81 -9.73 16.96
C CYS A 143 -20.57 -9.06 18.33
N TYR A 144 -19.91 -7.91 18.36
CA TYR A 144 -19.68 -7.16 19.61
C TYR A 144 -20.98 -6.71 20.25
N ILE A 145 -21.94 -6.23 19.46
CA ILE A 145 -23.27 -5.83 19.95
C ILE A 145 -24.00 -7.04 20.54
N ILE A 146 -24.01 -8.18 19.85
CA ILE A 146 -24.65 -9.41 20.35
C ILE A 146 -24.01 -9.85 21.67
N LEU A 147 -22.67 -9.86 21.74
CA LEU A 147 -21.96 -10.23 22.96
C LEU A 147 -22.26 -9.27 24.11
N ALA A 148 -22.39 -7.97 23.85
CA ALA A 148 -22.77 -6.99 24.87
C ALA A 148 -24.18 -7.27 25.40
N PHE A 149 -25.16 -7.55 24.53
CA PHE A 149 -26.51 -7.90 24.94
C PHE A 149 -26.56 -9.21 25.74
N LEU A 150 -25.83 -10.23 25.31
CA LEU A 150 -25.74 -11.50 26.10
C LEU A 150 -25.11 -11.29 27.44
N GLY A 151 -24.07 -10.44 27.53
CA GLY A 151 -23.46 -10.12 28.84
C GLY A 151 -24.40 -9.40 29.76
N LEU A 152 -25.16 -8.40 29.29
CA LEU A 152 -26.17 -7.69 30.06
C LEU A 152 -27.30 -8.64 30.51
N TRP A 153 -27.78 -9.49 29.61
CA TRP A 153 -28.81 -10.50 29.94
C TRP A 153 -28.32 -11.48 31.01
N TYR A 154 -27.07 -11.94 30.94
CA TYR A 154 -26.45 -12.83 31.90
C TYR A 154 -26.35 -12.19 33.30
N ILE A 155 -25.92 -10.92 33.37
CA ILE A 155 -25.85 -10.16 34.63
C ILE A 155 -27.23 -10.00 35.23
N TYR A 156 -28.23 -9.59 34.43
CA TYR A 156 -29.62 -9.44 34.89
C TYR A 156 -30.18 -10.77 35.45
N ARG A 157 -29.96 -11.87 34.73
CA ARG A 157 -30.43 -13.18 35.18
C ARG A 157 -29.72 -13.65 36.45
N TRP A 158 -28.46 -13.32 36.63
CA TRP A 158 -27.73 -13.67 37.84
C TRP A 158 -28.25 -12.92 39.08
N ASP A 159 -28.56 -11.64 38.93
CA ASP A 159 -29.14 -10.85 40.00
C ASP A 159 -30.53 -11.38 40.40
N ASP A 160 -31.37 -11.77 39.47
CA ASP A 160 -32.66 -12.42 39.74
C ASP A 160 -32.51 -13.70 40.58
N ILE A 161 -31.53 -14.51 40.25
CA ILE A 161 -31.27 -15.76 41.00
C ILE A 161 -30.78 -15.46 42.42
N ARG A 162 -29.93 -14.44 42.57
CA ARG A 162 -29.43 -14.02 43.90
C ARG A 162 -30.55 -13.47 44.77
N VAL A 163 -31.42 -12.67 44.22
CA VAL A 163 -32.56 -12.07 44.94
C VAL A 163 -33.55 -13.16 45.38
N LYS A 164 -33.85 -14.13 44.51
CA LYS A 164 -34.74 -15.27 44.87
C LYS A 164 -34.17 -16.09 46.02
N ARG A 165 -32.88 -16.45 45.97
CA ARG A 165 -32.22 -17.20 47.04
C ARG A 165 -32.25 -16.47 48.39
N LYS A 166 -32.03 -15.16 48.40
CA LYS A 166 -32.12 -14.35 49.63
C LYS A 166 -33.54 -14.33 50.19
N LYS A 167 -34.58 -14.25 49.37
CA LYS A 167 -36.00 -14.31 49.81
C LYS A 167 -36.35 -15.67 50.37
N GLU A 168 -35.92 -16.76 49.77
CA GLU A 168 -36.15 -18.11 50.26
C GLU A 168 -35.48 -18.33 51.63
N GLN A 169 -34.26 -17.87 51.83
CA GLN A 169 -33.56 -17.91 53.09
C GLN A 169 -34.28 -17.12 54.20
N ALA A 170 -34.74 -15.91 53.89
CA ALA A 170 -35.46 -15.07 54.81
C ALA A 170 -36.84 -15.71 55.24
N VAL A 171 -37.53 -16.38 54.34
CA VAL A 171 -38.79 -17.10 54.65
C VAL A 171 -38.54 -18.30 55.54
N VAL A 172 -37.46 -19.05 55.30
CA VAL A 172 -37.08 -20.18 56.14
C VAL A 172 -36.74 -19.74 57.59
N GLU A 173 -35.97 -18.65 57.73
CA GLU A 173 -35.66 -18.09 59.06
C GLU A 173 -36.93 -17.67 59.86
N LEU A 174 -37.87 -17.00 59.13
CA LEU A 174 -39.15 -16.59 59.78
C LEU A 174 -40.06 -17.75 60.15
N SER A 175 -39.93 -18.91 59.54
CA SER A 175 -40.74 -20.11 59.86
C SER A 175 -40.19 -20.95 60.99
N LEU A 176 -39.01 -20.65 61.53
CA LEU A 176 -38.34 -21.35 62.63
C LEU A 176 -38.48 -20.64 63.96
N ILE A 177 -39.14 -19.47 63.97
CA ILE A 177 -39.49 -18.72 65.20
C ILE A 177 -40.95 -19.00 65.58
#